data_7212eca9dab10718375b26239927f748
#
_entry.id   7212eca9dab10718375b26239927f748
#
_cell.length_a   1.000
_cell.length_b   1.000
_cell.length_c   1.000
_cell.angle_alpha   90.00
_cell.angle_beta   90.00
_cell.angle_gamma   90.00
#
_symmetry.space_group_name_H-M   'P 1'
#
loop_
_entity.id
_entity.type
_entity.pdbx_description
1 polymer ?
#
loop_
_entity_poly.entity_id
_entity_poly.type
_entity_poly.pdbx_seq_one_letter_code
_entity_poly.pdbx_strand_id
1 'polypeptide(L)'
;MNRRVVITGMGIWSCLGTDLETVKQSLYEGKSGIGMQPERLEYGYRSALTGIVEEPVITKKMLDRHTRAGMPEEARYAYMSSLQAFEQANITDEYLRENEIGCIFGNDSSAKPVIEASKIMDEKHDSAMLGYGLIFQSMNSTVNMNLSTIFHLRGVNFTISAACASGSHSIGLGYMLIKQGMQDVVLCGGAQETNFYSMASFDALGAFSVRMDEPTKASRPFDRDRDGLVPSGGAASLILEDYEHAKARGANILAEVVGYGFSSNGGGISQPSDEGSVVAMTRALEMSGVKAEDIDYINAHATSTHQGDMYEAMALSRMFGGKHALISSTKSMTGHECWMAGASEAVYSILMMQNDFVAPNINFEHPDEYSEKLNLAITTVETELNLVLSNSFGFGGTNSALVLKKFKE
;
A
#
# COMPACT_ATOMS: atom_id res chain seq x y z
N MET A 1 2.59 23.76 18.40
CA MET A 1 2.77 22.60 19.31
C MET A 1 3.19 21.42 18.45
N ASN A 2 4.13 20.59 18.88
CA ASN A 2 4.55 19.41 18.11
C ASN A 2 3.60 18.26 18.44
N ARG A 3 2.50 18.09 17.68
CA ARG A 3 1.51 17.04 17.90
C ARG A 3 2.12 15.67 17.62
N ARG A 4 1.80 14.67 18.44
CA ARG A 4 2.05 13.26 18.16
C ARG A 4 0.94 12.71 17.28
N VAL A 5 1.29 11.85 16.34
CA VAL A 5 0.32 11.25 15.41
C VAL A 5 0.29 9.74 15.61
N VAL A 6 -0.87 9.25 16.00
CA VAL A 6 -1.09 7.84 16.32
C VAL A 6 -2.02 7.19 15.29
N ILE A 7 -1.96 5.86 15.22
CA ILE A 7 -2.87 5.04 14.42
C ILE A 7 -3.82 4.35 15.39
N THR A 8 -5.11 4.57 15.21
CA THR A 8 -6.17 4.05 16.09
C THR A 8 -7.05 3.00 15.44
N GLY A 9 -6.94 2.83 14.12
CA GLY A 9 -7.64 1.80 13.39
C GLY A 9 -6.96 1.50 12.07
N MET A 10 -7.09 0.28 11.61
CA MET A 10 -6.63 -0.17 10.31
C MET A 10 -7.55 -1.26 9.74
N GLY A 11 -7.51 -1.42 8.43
CA GLY A 11 -8.24 -2.46 7.73
C GLY A 11 -7.58 -2.77 6.41
N ILE A 12 -7.85 -3.97 5.91
CA ILE A 12 -7.18 -4.47 4.71
C ILE A 12 -8.06 -5.43 3.92
N TRP A 13 -7.90 -5.37 2.60
CA TRP A 13 -8.47 -6.30 1.65
C TRP A 13 -7.41 -6.61 0.60
N SER A 14 -6.78 -7.76 0.68
CA SER A 14 -5.62 -8.11 -0.14
C SER A 14 -5.63 -9.59 -0.54
N CYS A 15 -4.65 -10.01 -1.33
CA CYS A 15 -4.47 -11.42 -1.68
C CYS A 15 -4.01 -12.31 -0.50
N LEU A 16 -3.57 -11.71 0.62
CA LEU A 16 -3.24 -12.47 1.85
C LEU A 16 -4.45 -12.71 2.73
N GLY A 17 -5.55 -12.00 2.51
CA GLY A 17 -6.78 -12.11 3.27
C GLY A 17 -7.63 -10.84 3.19
N THR A 18 -8.86 -10.98 3.65
CA THR A 18 -9.87 -9.92 3.65
C THR A 18 -10.14 -9.34 5.04
N ASP A 19 -9.34 -9.70 6.02
CA ASP A 19 -9.37 -9.20 7.40
C ASP A 19 -7.97 -9.27 8.02
N LEU A 20 -7.76 -8.50 9.10
CA LEU A 20 -6.46 -8.35 9.74
C LEU A 20 -5.91 -9.65 10.34
N GLU A 21 -6.77 -10.51 10.88
CA GLU A 21 -6.34 -11.77 11.51
C GLU A 21 -5.85 -12.77 10.46
N THR A 22 -6.60 -12.93 9.37
CA THR A 22 -6.21 -13.79 8.24
C THR A 22 -4.89 -13.30 7.62
N VAL A 23 -4.75 -11.99 7.44
CA VAL A 23 -3.53 -11.39 6.88
C VAL A 23 -2.34 -11.58 7.84
N LYS A 24 -2.52 -11.38 9.14
CA LYS A 24 -1.48 -11.65 10.15
C LYS A 24 -0.99 -13.09 10.08
N GLN A 25 -1.91 -14.05 10.02
CA GLN A 25 -1.57 -15.46 9.91
C GLN A 25 -0.81 -15.77 8.62
N SER A 26 -1.26 -15.24 7.49
CA SER A 26 -0.59 -15.40 6.20
C SER A 26 0.84 -14.82 6.20
N LEU A 27 1.05 -13.65 6.83
CA LEU A 27 2.36 -13.04 7.01
C LEU A 27 3.28 -13.93 7.88
N TYR A 28 2.76 -14.44 9.00
CA TYR A 28 3.52 -15.28 9.91
C TYR A 28 3.94 -16.61 9.26
N GLU A 29 3.04 -17.23 8.51
CA GLU A 29 3.29 -18.49 7.80
C GLU A 29 4.13 -18.33 6.53
N GLY A 30 4.37 -17.11 6.05
CA GLY A 30 5.00 -16.86 4.77
C GLY A 30 4.17 -17.35 3.58
N LYS A 31 2.85 -17.25 3.67
CA LYS A 31 1.91 -17.75 2.66
C LYS A 31 1.86 -16.80 1.47
N SER A 32 2.11 -17.32 0.27
CA SER A 32 1.93 -16.55 -0.96
C SER A 32 0.46 -16.42 -1.35
N GLY A 33 0.03 -15.20 -1.65
CA GLY A 33 -1.28 -14.90 -2.25
C GLY A 33 -1.26 -14.85 -3.77
N ILE A 34 -0.11 -15.20 -4.38
CA ILE A 34 0.08 -15.15 -5.83
C ILE A 34 -0.48 -16.43 -6.49
N GLY A 35 -1.21 -16.23 -7.56
CA GLY A 35 -1.74 -17.28 -8.40
C GLY A 35 -1.76 -16.86 -9.87
N MET A 36 -2.59 -17.51 -10.66
CA MET A 36 -2.77 -17.24 -12.08
C MET A 36 -4.21 -16.84 -12.40
N GLN A 37 -4.34 -15.89 -13.30
CA GLN A 37 -5.59 -15.49 -13.94
C GLN A 37 -5.47 -15.74 -15.45
N PRO A 38 -5.90 -16.94 -15.93
CA PRO A 38 -5.72 -17.37 -17.32
C PRO A 38 -6.30 -16.39 -18.36
N GLU A 39 -7.36 -15.66 -17.99
CA GLU A 39 -8.01 -14.66 -18.84
C GLU A 39 -7.04 -13.55 -19.29
N ARG A 40 -5.96 -13.32 -18.56
CA ARG A 40 -4.90 -12.39 -18.97
C ARG A 40 -4.21 -12.85 -20.25
N LEU A 41 -3.90 -14.15 -20.38
CA LEU A 41 -3.30 -14.71 -21.58
C LEU A 41 -4.27 -14.63 -22.77
N GLU A 42 -5.56 -14.90 -22.55
CA GLU A 42 -6.60 -14.77 -23.56
C GLU A 42 -6.75 -13.31 -24.04
N TYR A 43 -6.53 -12.35 -23.15
CA TYR A 43 -6.53 -10.92 -23.48
C TYR A 43 -5.25 -10.45 -24.17
N GLY A 44 -4.18 -11.26 -24.19
CA GLY A 44 -2.93 -10.99 -24.90
C GLY A 44 -1.73 -10.64 -24.01
N TYR A 45 -1.82 -10.85 -22.70
CA TYR A 45 -0.68 -10.69 -21.78
C TYR A 45 0.36 -11.79 -22.00
N ARG A 46 1.62 -11.49 -21.68
CA ARG A 46 2.71 -12.46 -21.63
C ARG A 46 2.73 -13.26 -20.33
N SER A 47 2.12 -12.72 -19.26
CA SER A 47 2.05 -13.33 -17.95
C SER A 47 0.63 -13.35 -17.40
N ALA A 48 0.21 -14.53 -16.90
CA ALA A 48 -1.06 -14.69 -16.16
C ALA A 48 -0.93 -14.48 -14.66
N LEU A 49 0.28 -14.23 -14.17
CA LEU A 49 0.56 -14.10 -12.73
C LEU A 49 -0.10 -12.85 -12.15
N THR A 50 -0.71 -13.01 -10.98
CA THR A 50 -1.30 -11.90 -10.20
C THR A 50 -1.52 -12.31 -8.75
N GLY A 51 -1.55 -11.34 -7.84
CA GLY A 51 -2.16 -11.58 -6.52
C GLY A 51 -3.65 -11.87 -6.69
N ILE A 52 -4.13 -12.95 -6.09
CA ILE A 52 -5.55 -13.35 -6.18
C ILE A 52 -6.33 -12.67 -5.06
N VAL A 53 -7.04 -11.62 -5.41
CA VAL A 53 -7.85 -10.82 -4.48
C VAL A 53 -9.32 -11.18 -4.64
N GLU A 54 -9.97 -11.50 -3.52
CA GLU A 54 -11.40 -11.79 -3.52
C GLU A 54 -12.23 -10.53 -3.81
N GLU A 55 -13.19 -10.62 -4.75
CA GLU A 55 -14.08 -9.49 -5.03
C GLU A 55 -15.09 -9.31 -3.88
N PRO A 56 -15.19 -8.10 -3.27
CA PRO A 56 -16.08 -7.87 -2.15
C PRO A 56 -17.55 -7.83 -2.57
N VAL A 57 -18.40 -8.51 -1.80
CA VAL A 57 -19.84 -8.53 -2.02
C VAL A 57 -20.51 -7.38 -1.28
N ILE A 58 -20.72 -6.26 -1.97
CA ILE A 58 -21.43 -5.09 -1.42
C ILE A 58 -22.94 -5.21 -1.73
N THR A 59 -23.71 -5.55 -0.70
CA THR A 59 -25.14 -5.83 -0.83
C THR A 59 -26.00 -4.54 -0.80
N LYS A 60 -27.26 -4.65 -1.23
CA LYS A 60 -28.24 -3.57 -1.12
C LYS A 60 -28.59 -3.15 0.31
N LYS A 61 -28.23 -3.97 1.30
CA LYS A 61 -28.39 -3.64 2.72
C LYS A 61 -27.26 -2.75 3.22
N MET A 62 -26.09 -2.84 2.61
CA MET A 62 -24.90 -2.03 2.95
C MET A 62 -24.98 -0.67 2.28
N LEU A 63 -25.21 -0.64 0.98
CA LEU A 63 -25.28 0.58 0.18
C LEU A 63 -26.42 0.50 -0.84
N ASP A 64 -27.07 1.63 -1.12
CA ASP A 64 -28.11 1.72 -2.14
C ASP A 64 -27.55 1.49 -3.55
N ARG A 65 -28.45 1.30 -4.53
CA ARG A 65 -28.08 0.99 -5.91
C ARG A 65 -27.27 2.12 -6.58
N HIS A 66 -27.63 3.36 -6.27
CA HIS A 66 -27.02 4.53 -6.91
C HIS A 66 -25.55 4.68 -6.45
N THR A 67 -25.32 4.60 -5.14
CA THR A 67 -23.98 4.60 -4.56
C THR A 67 -23.12 3.48 -5.14
N ARG A 68 -23.62 2.24 -5.16
CA ARG A 68 -22.86 1.10 -5.71
C ARG A 68 -22.53 1.25 -7.20
N ALA A 69 -23.38 1.92 -7.99
CA ALA A 69 -23.14 2.17 -9.40
C ALA A 69 -22.01 3.18 -9.66
N GLY A 70 -21.62 3.99 -8.67
CA GLY A 70 -20.50 4.91 -8.75
C GLY A 70 -19.16 4.31 -8.30
N MET A 71 -19.15 3.06 -7.82
CA MET A 71 -17.97 2.42 -7.23
C MET A 71 -17.28 1.48 -8.23
N PRO A 72 -16.09 1.82 -8.73
CA PRO A 72 -15.24 0.86 -9.42
C PRO A 72 -14.63 -0.14 -8.44
N GLU A 73 -13.86 -1.08 -8.94
CA GLU A 73 -13.27 -2.18 -8.20
C GLU A 73 -12.45 -1.70 -6.98
N GLU A 74 -11.52 -0.78 -7.18
CA GLU A 74 -10.65 -0.24 -6.14
C GLU A 74 -11.43 0.51 -5.05
N ALA A 75 -12.52 1.19 -5.40
CA ALA A 75 -13.38 1.86 -4.42
C ALA A 75 -14.16 0.86 -3.55
N ARG A 76 -14.49 -0.32 -4.09
CA ARG A 76 -15.15 -1.39 -3.33
C ARG A 76 -14.19 -1.99 -2.30
N TYR A 77 -12.93 -2.25 -2.70
CA TYR A 77 -11.88 -2.69 -1.77
C TYR A 77 -11.64 -1.66 -0.67
N ALA A 78 -11.51 -0.38 -1.05
CA ALA A 78 -11.29 0.71 -0.11
C ALA A 78 -12.45 0.88 0.88
N TYR A 79 -13.69 0.69 0.43
CA TYR A 79 -14.86 0.72 1.30
C TYR A 79 -14.80 -0.38 2.36
N MET A 80 -14.48 -1.62 1.97
CA MET A 80 -14.39 -2.74 2.91
C MET A 80 -13.26 -2.57 3.92
N SER A 81 -12.08 -2.16 3.46
CA SER A 81 -10.96 -1.89 4.38
C SER A 81 -11.22 -0.69 5.30
N SER A 82 -11.92 0.33 4.82
CA SER A 82 -12.28 1.49 5.66
C SER A 82 -13.33 1.15 6.73
N LEU A 83 -14.30 0.28 6.43
CA LEU A 83 -15.24 -0.24 7.43
C LEU A 83 -14.51 -0.90 8.59
N GLN A 84 -13.54 -1.78 8.29
CA GLN A 84 -12.71 -2.43 9.32
C GLN A 84 -11.93 -1.41 10.13
N ALA A 85 -11.33 -0.41 9.47
CA ALA A 85 -10.55 0.62 10.15
C ALA A 85 -11.41 1.47 11.10
N PHE A 86 -12.61 1.86 10.70
CA PHE A 86 -13.55 2.58 11.56
C PHE A 86 -14.06 1.72 12.73
N GLU A 87 -14.37 0.45 12.47
CA GLU A 87 -14.79 -0.49 13.50
C GLU A 87 -13.69 -0.68 14.55
N GLN A 88 -12.45 -0.92 14.15
CA GLN A 88 -11.31 -1.09 15.05
C GLN A 88 -11.02 0.19 15.86
N ALA A 89 -11.19 1.36 15.24
CA ALA A 89 -11.02 2.66 15.89
C ALA A 89 -12.18 3.03 16.83
N ASN A 90 -13.25 2.24 16.91
CA ASN A 90 -14.51 2.59 17.58
C ASN A 90 -15.09 3.94 17.09
N ILE A 91 -14.97 4.22 15.80
CA ILE A 91 -15.57 5.39 15.16
C ILE A 91 -16.94 4.97 14.61
N THR A 92 -17.99 5.46 15.27
CA THR A 92 -19.40 5.15 14.95
C THR A 92 -19.97 6.13 13.92
N ASP A 93 -21.13 5.80 13.35
CA ASP A 93 -21.87 6.71 12.49
C ASP A 93 -22.25 8.04 13.18
N GLU A 94 -22.47 8.03 14.50
CA GLU A 94 -22.72 9.22 15.28
C GLU A 94 -21.45 10.09 15.35
N TYR A 95 -20.30 9.47 15.64
CA TYR A 95 -19.01 10.15 15.65
C TYR A 95 -18.70 10.79 14.28
N LEU A 96 -18.94 10.07 13.18
CA LEU A 96 -18.74 10.56 11.81
C LEU A 96 -19.62 11.78 11.48
N ARG A 97 -20.83 11.83 12.02
CA ARG A 97 -21.74 12.98 11.83
C ARG A 97 -21.32 14.21 12.65
N GLU A 98 -20.76 14.03 13.81
CA GLU A 98 -20.42 15.11 14.74
C GLU A 98 -19.01 15.67 14.53
N ASN A 99 -18.10 14.87 14.02
CA ASN A 99 -16.69 15.24 13.89
C ASN A 99 -16.27 15.46 12.42
N GLU A 100 -15.23 16.28 12.24
CA GLU A 100 -14.59 16.49 10.95
C GLU A 100 -13.45 15.47 10.78
N ILE A 101 -13.59 14.58 9.81
CA ILE A 101 -12.57 13.58 9.45
C ILE A 101 -12.11 13.83 8.03
N GLY A 102 -10.78 13.90 7.83
CA GLY A 102 -10.16 13.97 6.51
C GLY A 102 -10.12 12.61 5.82
N CYS A 103 -9.95 12.62 4.49
CA CYS A 103 -9.77 11.43 3.66
C CYS A 103 -8.65 11.66 2.67
N ILE A 104 -7.58 10.86 2.73
CA ILE A 104 -6.45 10.91 1.80
C ILE A 104 -6.12 9.50 1.36
N PHE A 105 -6.29 9.20 0.07
CA PHE A 105 -5.99 7.89 -0.48
C PHE A 105 -5.03 7.96 -1.65
N GLY A 106 -4.12 7.00 -1.72
CA GLY A 106 -3.33 6.72 -2.91
C GLY A 106 -4.15 5.97 -3.94
N ASN A 107 -4.32 6.58 -5.11
CA ASN A 107 -4.91 5.94 -6.29
C ASN A 107 -4.41 6.64 -7.55
N ASP A 108 -3.77 5.92 -8.45
CA ASP A 108 -3.10 6.53 -9.62
C ASP A 108 -3.75 6.13 -10.95
N SER A 109 -4.68 5.19 -10.95
CA SER A 109 -5.46 4.83 -12.14
C SER A 109 -6.83 4.25 -11.79
N SER A 110 -7.75 4.41 -12.73
CA SER A 110 -9.03 3.74 -12.81
C SER A 110 -9.30 3.45 -14.29
N ALA A 111 -8.60 2.43 -14.83
CA ALA A 111 -8.51 2.22 -16.26
C ALA A 111 -9.74 1.51 -16.84
N LYS A 112 -10.30 0.52 -16.15
CA LYS A 112 -11.42 -0.28 -16.65
C LYS A 112 -12.63 0.58 -17.08
N PRO A 113 -13.14 1.53 -16.27
CA PRO A 113 -14.28 2.35 -16.66
C PRO A 113 -14.02 3.23 -17.88
N VAL A 114 -12.78 3.72 -18.03
CA VAL A 114 -12.38 4.53 -19.21
C VAL A 114 -12.42 3.69 -20.49
N ILE A 115 -11.89 2.49 -20.43
CA ILE A 115 -11.87 1.56 -21.58
C ILE A 115 -13.30 1.11 -21.93
N GLU A 116 -14.13 0.80 -20.94
CA GLU A 116 -15.54 0.46 -21.14
C GLU A 116 -16.32 1.61 -21.77
N ALA A 117 -16.14 2.83 -21.28
CA ALA A 117 -16.76 4.01 -21.86
C ALA A 117 -16.35 4.21 -23.33
N SER A 118 -15.06 4.08 -23.65
CA SER A 118 -14.56 4.20 -25.02
C SER A 118 -15.18 3.14 -25.94
N LYS A 119 -15.24 1.88 -25.51
CA LYS A 119 -15.88 0.78 -26.29
C LYS A 119 -17.36 1.06 -26.57
N ILE A 120 -18.11 1.53 -25.57
CA ILE A 120 -19.53 1.90 -25.74
C ILE A 120 -19.67 3.04 -26.76
N MET A 121 -18.82 4.07 -26.68
CA MET A 121 -18.85 5.17 -27.64
C MET A 121 -18.52 4.72 -29.07
N ASP A 122 -17.51 3.88 -29.24
CA ASP A 122 -17.11 3.33 -30.54
C ASP A 122 -18.20 2.46 -31.17
N GLU A 123 -18.95 1.69 -30.34
CA GLU A 123 -20.02 0.81 -30.82
C GLU A 123 -21.35 1.51 -31.03
N LYS A 124 -21.71 2.42 -30.13
CA LYS A 124 -23.08 2.99 -30.08
C LYS A 124 -23.18 4.41 -30.66
N HIS A 125 -22.05 5.14 -30.71
CA HIS A 125 -22.01 6.55 -31.14
C HIS A 125 -23.03 7.45 -30.39
N ASP A 126 -23.33 7.10 -29.13
CA ASP A 126 -24.31 7.80 -28.29
C ASP A 126 -23.87 7.81 -26.82
N SER A 127 -23.52 9.00 -26.31
CA SER A 127 -23.06 9.18 -24.93
C SER A 127 -24.14 8.89 -23.87
N ALA A 128 -25.43 8.94 -24.24
CA ALA A 128 -26.50 8.55 -23.32
C ALA A 128 -26.46 7.09 -22.90
N MET A 129 -25.77 6.25 -23.68
CA MET A 129 -25.56 4.83 -23.38
C MET A 129 -24.52 4.57 -22.30
N LEU A 130 -23.72 5.57 -21.90
CA LEU A 130 -22.69 5.42 -20.85
C LEU A 130 -23.31 5.25 -19.46
N GLY A 131 -24.52 5.71 -19.25
CA GLY A 131 -25.19 5.65 -17.96
C GLY A 131 -24.59 6.62 -16.93
N TYR A 132 -25.06 6.52 -15.68
CA TYR A 132 -24.74 7.46 -14.61
C TYR A 132 -23.33 7.27 -14.00
N GLY A 133 -22.86 6.03 -13.87
CA GLY A 133 -21.75 5.70 -12.99
C GLY A 133 -20.36 5.93 -13.57
N LEU A 134 -20.18 5.73 -14.87
CA LEU A 134 -18.86 5.66 -15.50
C LEU A 134 -17.99 6.90 -15.31
N ILE A 135 -18.58 8.11 -15.32
CA ILE A 135 -17.80 9.34 -15.08
C ILE A 135 -17.17 9.35 -13.68
N PHE A 136 -17.90 8.93 -12.65
CA PHE A 136 -17.40 8.90 -11.28
C PHE A 136 -16.39 7.78 -11.08
N GLN A 137 -16.56 6.67 -11.76
CA GLN A 137 -15.63 5.54 -11.72
C GLN A 137 -14.30 5.83 -12.42
N SER A 138 -14.30 6.66 -13.48
CA SER A 138 -13.12 6.92 -14.33
C SER A 138 -12.15 7.97 -13.78
N MET A 139 -12.48 8.65 -12.70
CA MET A 139 -11.60 9.65 -12.10
C MET A 139 -10.62 9.02 -11.14
N ASN A 140 -9.35 9.45 -11.12
CA ASN A 140 -8.38 8.98 -10.12
C ASN A 140 -8.84 9.25 -8.68
N SER A 141 -9.67 10.27 -8.47
CA SER A 141 -10.28 10.59 -7.17
C SER A 141 -11.49 9.72 -6.79
N THR A 142 -11.80 8.71 -7.59
CA THR A 142 -13.02 7.87 -7.37
C THR A 142 -13.06 7.25 -5.97
N VAL A 143 -11.92 6.79 -5.44
CA VAL A 143 -11.83 6.23 -4.09
C VAL A 143 -12.25 7.26 -3.05
N ASN A 144 -11.61 8.43 -3.07
CA ASN A 144 -11.90 9.51 -2.13
C ASN A 144 -13.36 10.02 -2.23
N MET A 145 -13.87 10.20 -3.46
CA MET A 145 -15.25 10.63 -3.69
C MET A 145 -16.26 9.65 -3.10
N ASN A 146 -16.05 8.34 -3.31
CA ASN A 146 -16.93 7.32 -2.77
C ASN A 146 -16.84 7.27 -1.23
N LEU A 147 -15.63 7.19 -0.65
CA LEU A 147 -15.46 7.10 0.79
C LEU A 147 -16.00 8.34 1.51
N SER A 148 -15.67 9.55 1.04
CA SER A 148 -16.13 10.78 1.69
C SER A 148 -17.65 10.91 1.65
N THR A 149 -18.30 10.49 0.55
CA THR A 149 -19.76 10.53 0.43
C THR A 149 -20.42 9.47 1.30
N ILE A 150 -19.93 8.23 1.30
CA ILE A 150 -20.51 7.11 2.04
C ILE A 150 -20.39 7.31 3.56
N PHE A 151 -19.22 7.75 4.02
CA PHE A 151 -18.93 7.92 5.45
C PHE A 151 -19.13 9.36 5.95
N HIS A 152 -19.66 10.26 5.08
CA HIS A 152 -19.89 11.68 5.43
C HIS A 152 -18.65 12.42 5.93
N LEU A 153 -17.47 12.12 5.35
CA LEU A 153 -16.21 12.74 5.74
C LEU A 153 -16.16 14.19 5.22
N ARG A 154 -15.91 15.14 6.12
CA ARG A 154 -16.03 16.58 5.83
C ARG A 154 -14.72 17.36 5.94
N GLY A 155 -13.63 16.70 6.35
CA GLY A 155 -12.30 17.29 6.39
C GLY A 155 -11.64 17.35 5.02
N VAL A 156 -10.31 17.41 5.02
CA VAL A 156 -9.51 17.36 3.78
C VAL A 156 -9.90 16.14 2.94
N ASN A 157 -9.97 16.31 1.62
CA ASN A 157 -10.33 15.21 0.70
C ASN A 157 -9.42 15.27 -0.53
N PHE A 158 -8.31 14.52 -0.50
CA PHE A 158 -7.29 14.48 -1.55
C PHE A 158 -6.99 13.07 -2.01
N THR A 159 -6.80 12.90 -3.31
CA THR A 159 -6.20 11.70 -3.89
C THR A 159 -4.72 11.97 -4.17
N ILE A 160 -3.86 11.06 -3.77
CA ILE A 160 -2.43 11.10 -4.06
C ILE A 160 -2.16 10.19 -5.25
N SER A 161 -1.61 10.78 -6.31
CA SER A 161 -1.16 10.10 -7.51
C SER A 161 0.35 10.24 -7.58
N ALA A 162 1.07 9.21 -7.16
CA ALA A 162 2.52 9.16 -7.03
C ALA A 162 3.06 7.74 -7.29
N ALA A 163 2.50 7.09 -8.31
CA ALA A 163 2.81 5.72 -8.68
C ALA A 163 2.83 4.79 -7.45
N CYS A 164 3.80 3.88 -7.37
CA CYS A 164 3.90 2.88 -6.30
C CYS A 164 4.06 3.47 -4.88
N ALA A 165 4.39 4.76 -4.76
CA ALA A 165 4.52 5.46 -3.49
C ALA A 165 3.21 6.13 -3.01
N SER A 166 2.12 6.07 -3.80
CA SER A 166 0.87 6.80 -3.52
C SER A 166 0.30 6.51 -2.14
N GLY A 167 0.20 5.23 -1.74
CA GLY A 167 -0.32 4.82 -0.43
C GLY A 167 0.55 5.30 0.73
N SER A 168 1.87 5.24 0.61
CA SER A 168 2.80 5.75 1.62
C SER A 168 2.72 7.28 1.73
N HIS A 169 2.66 7.99 0.60
CA HIS A 169 2.49 9.44 0.60
C HIS A 169 1.14 9.89 1.20
N SER A 170 0.08 9.08 1.06
CA SER A 170 -1.21 9.38 1.70
C SER A 170 -1.11 9.40 3.22
N ILE A 171 -0.42 8.42 3.81
CA ILE A 171 -0.13 8.35 5.25
C ILE A 171 0.77 9.51 5.67
N GLY A 172 1.84 9.77 4.91
CA GLY A 172 2.78 10.85 5.17
C GLY A 172 2.13 12.23 5.14
N LEU A 173 1.23 12.49 4.18
CA LEU A 173 0.49 13.75 4.13
C LEU A 173 -0.52 13.86 5.28
N GLY A 174 -1.26 12.79 5.60
CA GLY A 174 -2.15 12.75 6.77
C GLY A 174 -1.39 13.04 8.06
N TYR A 175 -0.21 12.42 8.24
CA TYR A 175 0.70 12.71 9.35
C TYR A 175 1.07 14.21 9.43
N MET A 176 1.46 14.81 8.29
CA MET A 176 1.83 16.23 8.27
C MET A 176 0.66 17.15 8.64
N LEU A 177 -0.55 16.88 8.11
CA LEU A 177 -1.73 17.69 8.40
C LEU A 177 -2.12 17.63 9.88
N ILE A 178 -2.08 16.46 10.50
CA ILE A 178 -2.37 16.30 11.94
C ILE A 178 -1.26 16.97 12.76
N LYS A 179 0.00 16.75 12.42
CA LYS A 179 1.15 17.34 13.14
C LYS A 179 1.11 18.88 13.14
N GLN A 180 0.60 19.48 12.06
CA GLN A 180 0.43 20.93 11.94
C GLN A 180 -0.89 21.43 12.56
N GLY A 181 -1.74 20.56 13.07
CA GLY A 181 -3.02 20.91 13.65
C GLY A 181 -4.10 21.34 12.65
N MET A 182 -3.94 20.96 11.39
CA MET A 182 -4.92 21.24 10.33
C MET A 182 -6.07 20.24 10.32
N GLN A 183 -5.84 19.03 10.85
CA GLN A 183 -6.83 17.98 11.05
C GLN A 183 -6.54 17.29 12.37
N ASP A 184 -7.57 16.76 13.03
CA ASP A 184 -7.42 15.92 14.22
C ASP A 184 -7.47 14.43 13.89
N VAL A 185 -8.26 14.06 12.86
CA VAL A 185 -8.46 12.68 12.40
C VAL A 185 -8.42 12.63 10.88
N VAL A 186 -7.68 11.69 10.30
CA VAL A 186 -7.62 11.46 8.85
C VAL A 186 -7.68 9.97 8.56
N LEU A 187 -8.62 9.58 7.70
CA LEU A 187 -8.62 8.27 7.04
C LEU A 187 -7.60 8.33 5.90
N CYS A 188 -6.51 7.57 6.03
CA CYS A 188 -5.47 7.42 5.02
C CYS A 188 -5.49 6.01 4.44
N GLY A 189 -4.99 5.85 3.23
CA GLY A 189 -4.89 4.52 2.64
C GLY A 189 -4.37 4.53 1.22
N GLY A 190 -4.53 3.38 0.57
CA GLY A 190 -4.25 3.20 -0.85
C GLY A 190 -5.13 2.10 -1.41
N ALA A 191 -5.44 2.18 -2.70
CA ALA A 191 -6.27 1.21 -3.40
C ALA A 191 -5.74 0.97 -4.81
N GLN A 192 -5.94 -0.27 -5.30
CA GLN A 192 -5.52 -0.72 -6.63
C GLN A 192 -6.53 -1.70 -7.21
N GLU A 193 -6.99 -1.42 -8.43
CA GLU A 193 -7.78 -2.36 -9.21
C GLU A 193 -6.93 -3.56 -9.68
N THR A 194 -7.48 -4.77 -9.71
CA THR A 194 -6.76 -6.00 -10.09
C THR A 194 -7.12 -6.50 -11.48
N ASN A 195 -8.08 -5.87 -12.14
CA ASN A 195 -8.56 -6.28 -13.46
C ASN A 195 -7.47 -6.17 -14.54
N PHE A 196 -7.59 -6.96 -15.59
CA PHE A 196 -6.58 -7.02 -16.66
C PHE A 196 -6.53 -5.78 -17.56
N TYR A 197 -7.51 -4.87 -17.51
CA TYR A 197 -7.45 -3.62 -18.29
C TYR A 197 -6.38 -2.66 -17.76
N SER A 198 -6.19 -2.61 -16.44
CA SER A 198 -5.28 -1.66 -15.80
C SER A 198 -3.80 -1.99 -15.97
N MET A 199 -3.48 -3.27 -16.21
CA MET A 199 -2.11 -3.78 -16.14
C MET A 199 -1.48 -4.07 -17.50
N ALA A 200 -2.21 -3.92 -18.62
CA ALA A 200 -1.72 -4.27 -19.96
C ALA A 200 -0.44 -3.51 -20.35
N SER A 201 -0.36 -2.21 -20.00
CA SER A 201 0.82 -1.40 -20.30
C SER A 201 2.06 -1.81 -19.50
N PHE A 202 1.89 -2.31 -18.28
CA PHE A 202 2.99 -2.88 -17.49
C PHE A 202 3.50 -4.19 -18.07
N ASP A 203 2.61 -5.05 -18.57
CA ASP A 203 3.00 -6.28 -19.27
C ASP A 203 3.76 -5.95 -20.54
N ALA A 204 3.31 -4.95 -21.32
CA ALA A 204 3.98 -4.47 -22.52
C ALA A 204 5.38 -3.88 -22.23
N LEU A 205 5.58 -3.26 -21.08
CA LEU A 205 6.88 -2.76 -20.62
C LEU A 205 7.88 -3.91 -20.33
N GLY A 206 7.40 -5.15 -20.21
CA GLY A 206 8.23 -6.30 -19.84
C GLY A 206 8.61 -6.32 -18.36
N ALA A 207 7.84 -5.63 -17.51
CA ALA A 207 8.12 -5.54 -16.08
C ALA A 207 7.64 -6.76 -15.27
N PHE A 208 6.76 -7.59 -15.85
CA PHE A 208 6.18 -8.73 -15.16
C PHE A 208 7.06 -9.97 -15.23
N SER A 209 7.10 -10.73 -14.12
CA SER A 209 7.63 -12.08 -14.10
C SER A 209 6.82 -12.98 -15.04
N VAL A 210 7.51 -13.87 -15.72
CA VAL A 210 6.92 -14.89 -16.60
C VAL A 210 7.05 -16.31 -16.03
N ARG A 211 7.40 -16.44 -14.77
CA ARG A 211 7.61 -17.71 -14.05
C ARG A 211 6.27 -18.38 -13.69
N MET A 212 5.46 -18.71 -14.70
CA MET A 212 4.11 -19.26 -14.54
C MET A 212 4.06 -20.71 -14.09
N ASP A 213 5.15 -21.46 -14.24
CA ASP A 213 5.23 -22.87 -13.83
C ASP A 213 5.18 -23.02 -12.30
N GLU A 214 5.66 -22.03 -11.56
CA GLU A 214 5.65 -21.99 -10.10
C GLU A 214 5.13 -20.63 -9.61
N PRO A 215 3.82 -20.35 -9.72
CA PRO A 215 3.27 -19.02 -9.45
C PRO A 215 3.64 -18.44 -8.09
N THR A 216 3.60 -19.26 -7.03
CA THR A 216 3.93 -18.84 -5.66
C THR A 216 5.42 -18.52 -5.46
N LYS A 217 6.29 -18.88 -6.42
CA LYS A 217 7.72 -18.59 -6.42
C LYS A 217 8.12 -17.49 -7.39
N ALA A 218 7.17 -16.88 -8.08
CA ALA A 218 7.44 -15.88 -9.12
C ALA A 218 7.96 -14.57 -8.54
N SER A 219 7.34 -14.06 -7.47
CA SER A 219 7.85 -12.88 -6.75
C SER A 219 8.95 -13.33 -5.78
N ARG A 220 10.17 -12.85 -6.05
CA ARG A 220 11.38 -13.25 -5.32
C ARG A 220 12.33 -12.05 -5.09
N PRO A 221 11.89 -11.07 -4.28
CA PRO A 221 12.66 -9.85 -4.03
C PRO A 221 14.09 -10.16 -3.55
N PHE A 222 15.05 -9.40 -4.09
CA PHE A 222 16.49 -9.53 -3.81
C PHE A 222 17.17 -10.82 -4.29
N ASP A 223 16.42 -11.81 -4.75
CA ASP A 223 17.03 -13.03 -5.29
C ASP A 223 17.72 -12.76 -6.62
N ARG A 224 18.87 -13.41 -6.86
CA ARG A 224 19.64 -13.27 -8.10
C ARG A 224 18.83 -13.65 -9.34
N ASP A 225 17.97 -14.64 -9.23
CA ASP A 225 17.21 -15.21 -10.33
C ASP A 225 15.81 -14.59 -10.47
N ARG A 226 15.59 -13.39 -9.89
CA ARG A 226 14.36 -12.58 -10.08
C ARG A 226 14.22 -12.14 -11.54
N ASP A 227 13.02 -12.17 -12.07
CA ASP A 227 12.74 -11.89 -13.49
C ASP A 227 11.67 -10.80 -13.73
N GLY A 228 11.17 -10.19 -12.66
CA GLY A 228 10.17 -9.14 -12.72
C GLY A 228 9.18 -9.18 -11.56
N LEU A 229 8.31 -8.18 -11.50
CA LEU A 229 7.26 -8.09 -10.50
C LEU A 229 6.05 -8.98 -10.86
N VAL A 230 5.26 -9.34 -9.86
CA VAL A 230 3.92 -9.90 -10.04
C VAL A 230 2.91 -8.83 -9.65
N PRO A 231 1.98 -8.41 -10.53
CA PRO A 231 0.99 -7.39 -10.18
C PRO A 231 -0.02 -7.92 -9.16
N SER A 232 -0.49 -7.04 -8.29
CA SER A 232 -1.50 -7.34 -7.28
C SER A 232 -2.32 -6.08 -6.99
N GLY A 233 -3.22 -6.13 -6.01
CA GLY A 233 -4.03 -4.98 -5.62
C GLY A 233 -4.91 -5.26 -4.42
N GLY A 234 -6.00 -4.50 -4.31
CA GLY A 234 -6.88 -4.45 -3.16
C GLY A 234 -6.96 -3.06 -2.54
N ALA A 235 -7.12 -2.97 -1.23
CA ALA A 235 -7.02 -1.72 -0.48
C ALA A 235 -6.56 -1.93 0.96
N ALA A 236 -5.89 -0.91 1.50
CA ALA A 236 -5.56 -0.79 2.90
C ALA A 236 -5.93 0.59 3.42
N SER A 237 -6.46 0.66 4.63
CA SER A 237 -6.96 1.85 5.30
C SER A 237 -6.40 1.98 6.69
N LEU A 238 -6.02 3.20 7.10
CA LEU A 238 -5.53 3.52 8.44
C LEU A 238 -6.22 4.80 8.95
N ILE A 239 -6.60 4.80 10.20
CA ILE A 239 -7.08 5.99 10.90
C ILE A 239 -5.90 6.62 11.62
N LEU A 240 -5.44 7.75 11.12
CA LEU A 240 -4.44 8.59 11.77
C LEU A 240 -5.15 9.62 12.66
N GLU A 241 -4.61 9.85 13.84
CA GLU A 241 -5.26 10.69 14.82
C GLU A 241 -4.24 11.46 15.68
N ASP A 242 -4.58 12.69 16.07
CA ASP A 242 -3.83 13.41 17.10
C ASP A 242 -3.85 12.62 18.41
N TYR A 243 -2.70 12.46 19.05
CA TYR A 243 -2.59 11.66 20.28
C TYR A 243 -3.49 12.15 21.42
N GLU A 244 -3.55 13.45 21.65
CA GLU A 244 -4.38 13.99 22.75
C GLU A 244 -5.87 13.83 22.44
N HIS A 245 -6.25 13.93 21.16
CA HIS A 245 -7.60 13.64 20.70
C HIS A 245 -7.95 12.15 20.91
N ALA A 246 -7.08 11.23 20.45
CA ALA A 246 -7.27 9.79 20.61
C ALA A 246 -7.41 9.40 22.10
N LYS A 247 -6.54 9.95 22.95
CA LYS A 247 -6.56 9.73 24.39
C LYS A 247 -7.85 10.25 25.04
N ALA A 248 -8.30 11.45 24.66
CA ALA A 248 -9.50 12.06 25.22
C ALA A 248 -10.77 11.24 24.96
N ARG A 249 -10.86 10.55 23.80
CA ARG A 249 -11.97 9.66 23.46
C ARG A 249 -11.76 8.19 23.88
N GLY A 250 -10.63 7.87 24.52
CA GLY A 250 -10.31 6.50 24.97
C GLY A 250 -10.04 5.53 23.82
N ALA A 251 -9.46 6.01 22.70
CA ALA A 251 -9.11 5.16 21.58
C ALA A 251 -8.02 4.15 21.94
N ASN A 252 -8.12 2.94 21.38
CA ASN A 252 -7.01 2.00 21.40
C ASN A 252 -5.95 2.46 20.38
N ILE A 253 -4.71 2.68 20.84
CA ILE A 253 -3.61 3.13 19.98
C ILE A 253 -2.80 1.92 19.53
N LEU A 254 -2.67 1.75 18.23
CA LEU A 254 -2.00 0.60 17.61
C LEU A 254 -0.50 0.85 17.40
N ALA A 255 -0.15 2.04 16.94
CA ALA A 255 1.22 2.47 16.64
C ALA A 255 1.28 4.01 16.54
N GLU A 256 2.48 4.57 16.40
CA GLU A 256 2.72 5.98 16.06
C GLU A 256 3.38 6.10 14.68
N VAL A 257 3.01 7.11 13.91
CA VAL A 257 3.80 7.58 12.78
C VAL A 257 4.72 8.68 13.32
N VAL A 258 6.01 8.42 13.34
CA VAL A 258 6.99 9.36 13.94
C VAL A 258 7.85 10.07 12.91
N GLY A 259 7.95 9.52 11.69
CA GLY A 259 8.73 10.11 10.60
C GLY A 259 8.13 9.85 9.23
N TYR A 260 8.29 10.83 8.36
CA TYR A 260 7.94 10.74 6.95
C TYR A 260 8.98 11.49 6.12
N GLY A 261 9.62 10.77 5.22
CA GLY A 261 10.60 11.33 4.29
C GLY A 261 10.17 11.12 2.85
N PHE A 262 10.51 12.06 2.00
CA PHE A 262 10.20 12.00 0.58
C PHE A 262 11.29 12.65 -0.26
N SER A 263 11.42 12.19 -1.50
CA SER A 263 12.36 12.74 -2.48
C SER A 263 11.86 12.51 -3.90
N SER A 264 12.53 13.13 -4.86
CA SER A 264 12.38 12.81 -6.28
C SER A 264 13.76 12.61 -6.88
N ASN A 265 13.91 11.60 -7.76
CA ASN A 265 15.18 11.31 -8.43
C ASN A 265 15.57 12.38 -9.45
N GLY A 266 14.58 13.04 -10.09
CA GLY A 266 14.81 13.99 -11.18
C GLY A 266 15.49 13.41 -12.43
N GLY A 267 15.48 12.07 -12.55
CA GLY A 267 16.09 11.31 -13.63
C GLY A 267 15.08 10.76 -14.65
N GLY A 268 15.42 9.66 -15.32
CA GLY A 268 14.52 8.99 -16.26
C GLY A 268 13.28 8.43 -15.60
N ILE A 269 12.14 8.43 -16.31
CA ILE A 269 10.80 8.11 -15.77
C ILE A 269 10.71 6.71 -15.14
N SER A 270 11.43 5.74 -15.67
CA SER A 270 11.46 4.35 -15.18
C SER A 270 12.78 3.97 -14.50
N GLN A 271 13.65 4.95 -14.24
CA GLN A 271 14.99 4.70 -13.73
C GLN A 271 15.04 4.86 -12.20
N PRO A 272 15.25 3.77 -11.43
CA PRO A 272 15.43 3.84 -9.99
C PRO A 272 16.78 4.53 -9.63
N SER A 273 16.92 4.96 -8.38
CA SER A 273 18.11 5.61 -7.87
C SER A 273 18.31 5.29 -6.40
N ASP A 274 19.50 4.82 -6.03
CA ASP A 274 19.90 4.64 -4.64
C ASP A 274 20.00 5.99 -3.91
N GLU A 275 20.46 7.04 -4.58
CA GLU A 275 20.56 8.38 -3.99
C GLU A 275 19.19 8.92 -3.58
N GLY A 276 18.17 8.81 -4.45
CA GLY A 276 16.81 9.24 -4.13
C GLY A 276 16.22 8.46 -2.96
N SER A 277 16.44 7.16 -2.93
CA SER A 277 16.02 6.28 -1.83
C SER A 277 16.71 6.66 -0.51
N VAL A 278 18.03 6.89 -0.53
CA VAL A 278 18.81 7.37 0.63
C VAL A 278 18.27 8.70 1.15
N VAL A 279 17.97 9.66 0.27
CA VAL A 279 17.42 10.96 0.68
C VAL A 279 16.07 10.82 1.36
N ALA A 280 15.16 9.99 0.82
CA ALA A 280 13.86 9.76 1.44
C ALA A 280 13.99 9.12 2.84
N MET A 281 14.78 8.06 2.97
CA MET A 281 15.03 7.40 4.24
C MET A 281 15.71 8.32 5.26
N THR A 282 16.73 9.08 4.84
CA THR A 282 17.41 10.07 5.71
C THR A 282 16.44 11.08 6.28
N ARG A 283 15.58 11.68 5.42
CA ARG A 283 14.58 12.65 5.86
C ARG A 283 13.55 12.06 6.82
N ALA A 284 13.16 10.80 6.63
CA ALA A 284 12.25 10.11 7.55
C ALA A 284 12.89 9.93 8.93
N LEU A 285 14.15 9.51 8.97
CA LEU A 285 14.93 9.39 10.22
C LEU A 285 15.15 10.74 10.90
N GLU A 286 15.53 11.77 10.17
CA GLU A 286 15.70 13.13 10.70
C GLU A 286 14.39 13.66 11.30
N MET A 287 13.27 13.50 10.59
CA MET A 287 11.95 13.95 11.06
C MET A 287 11.50 13.21 12.33
N SER A 288 11.83 11.93 12.45
CA SER A 288 11.50 11.11 13.62
C SER A 288 12.43 11.34 14.81
N GLY A 289 13.64 11.87 14.58
CA GLY A 289 14.71 11.94 15.57
C GLY A 289 15.32 10.56 15.91
N VAL A 290 15.05 9.54 15.09
CA VAL A 290 15.53 8.17 15.23
C VAL A 290 16.82 7.99 14.42
N LYS A 291 17.77 7.24 14.94
CA LYS A 291 18.97 6.88 14.19
C LYS A 291 18.77 5.59 13.40
N ALA A 292 19.55 5.40 12.33
CA ALA A 292 19.48 4.18 11.52
C ALA A 292 19.75 2.92 12.36
N GLU A 293 20.63 3.01 13.36
CA GLU A 293 20.97 1.92 14.29
C GLU A 293 19.83 1.51 15.23
N ASP A 294 18.81 2.34 15.40
CA ASP A 294 17.66 2.06 16.25
C ASP A 294 16.51 1.35 15.51
N ILE A 295 16.60 1.22 14.17
CA ILE A 295 15.58 0.55 13.37
C ILE A 295 15.71 -0.98 13.53
N ASP A 296 14.64 -1.61 13.99
CA ASP A 296 14.59 -3.07 14.19
C ASP A 296 14.29 -3.82 12.89
N TYR A 297 13.40 -3.25 12.06
CA TYR A 297 12.91 -3.87 10.83
C TYR A 297 12.72 -2.87 9.71
N ILE A 298 13.02 -3.30 8.49
CA ILE A 298 12.77 -2.55 7.26
C ILE A 298 11.86 -3.37 6.36
N ASN A 299 10.65 -2.84 6.09
CA ASN A 299 9.81 -3.35 5.02
C ASN A 299 10.25 -2.70 3.72
N ALA A 300 11.00 -3.46 2.92
CA ALA A 300 11.60 -2.97 1.69
C ALA A 300 10.58 -2.84 0.56
N HIS A 301 10.76 -1.85 -0.30
CA HIS A 301 9.96 -1.73 -1.50
C HIS A 301 10.16 -2.89 -2.46
N ALA A 302 11.35 -3.41 -2.55
CA ALA A 302 11.83 -4.45 -3.48
C ALA A 302 10.72 -5.26 -4.17
N THR A 303 10.56 -5.02 -5.47
CA THR A 303 9.43 -5.52 -6.28
C THR A 303 9.75 -6.81 -7.04
N SER A 304 10.90 -7.43 -6.79
CA SER A 304 11.41 -8.56 -7.60
C SER A 304 11.87 -8.16 -9.02
N THR A 305 12.13 -6.87 -9.25
CA THR A 305 12.72 -6.38 -10.51
C THR A 305 14.23 -6.30 -10.41
N HIS A 306 14.95 -6.57 -11.51
CA HIS A 306 16.42 -6.57 -11.49
C HIS A 306 17.01 -5.26 -10.96
N GLN A 307 16.59 -4.13 -11.54
CA GLN A 307 17.16 -2.82 -11.20
C GLN A 307 16.60 -2.25 -9.89
N GLY A 308 15.29 -2.36 -9.67
CA GLY A 308 14.65 -1.82 -8.47
C GLY A 308 15.27 -2.37 -7.20
N ASP A 309 15.36 -3.69 -7.11
CA ASP A 309 15.91 -4.38 -5.94
C ASP A 309 17.42 -4.13 -5.76
N MET A 310 18.17 -4.04 -6.88
CA MET A 310 19.60 -3.71 -6.85
C MET A 310 19.84 -2.32 -6.23
N TYR A 311 19.15 -1.29 -6.73
CA TYR A 311 19.33 0.08 -6.22
C TYR A 311 18.88 0.22 -4.77
N GLU A 312 17.79 -0.45 -4.38
CA GLU A 312 17.37 -0.45 -2.98
C GLU A 312 18.35 -1.20 -2.09
N ALA A 313 18.91 -2.35 -2.53
CA ALA A 313 19.96 -3.07 -1.79
C ALA A 313 21.21 -2.19 -1.58
N MET A 314 21.61 -1.42 -2.59
CA MET A 314 22.70 -0.45 -2.47
C MET A 314 22.39 0.63 -1.44
N ALA A 315 21.20 1.22 -1.48
CA ALA A 315 20.74 2.24 -0.54
C ALA A 315 20.70 1.72 0.91
N LEU A 316 20.12 0.54 1.11
CA LEU A 316 20.02 -0.11 2.42
C LEU A 316 21.41 -0.46 2.98
N SER A 317 22.30 -1.02 2.15
CA SER A 317 23.67 -1.33 2.57
C SER A 317 24.44 -0.07 2.99
N ARG A 318 24.26 1.04 2.25
CA ARG A 318 24.89 2.33 2.55
C ARG A 318 24.42 2.93 3.86
N MET A 319 23.11 2.82 4.18
CA MET A 319 22.52 3.49 5.34
C MET A 319 22.58 2.66 6.62
N PHE A 320 22.39 1.35 6.51
CA PHE A 320 22.21 0.46 7.67
C PHE A 320 23.40 -0.48 7.89
N GLY A 321 24.47 -0.36 7.10
CA GLY A 321 25.67 -1.20 7.22
C GLY A 321 25.42 -2.70 6.99
N GLY A 322 24.30 -3.02 6.39
CA GLY A 322 23.94 -4.35 5.88
C GLY A 322 23.57 -5.42 6.91
N LYS A 323 23.70 -5.17 8.24
CA LYS A 323 23.56 -6.25 9.22
C LYS A 323 22.74 -5.93 10.47
N HIS A 324 22.28 -4.71 10.68
CA HIS A 324 21.63 -4.34 11.94
C HIS A 324 20.13 -4.63 11.92
N ALA A 325 19.38 -3.95 11.07
CA ALA A 325 17.94 -4.16 10.94
C ALA A 325 17.63 -5.47 10.19
N LEU A 326 16.59 -6.19 10.62
CA LEU A 326 16.01 -7.24 9.81
C LEU A 326 15.33 -6.63 8.59
N ILE A 327 15.45 -7.25 7.43
CA ILE A 327 14.88 -6.75 6.17
C ILE A 327 14.05 -7.84 5.53
N SER A 328 12.84 -7.50 5.10
CA SER A 328 12.09 -8.33 4.15
C SER A 328 11.23 -7.46 3.24
N SER A 329 10.89 -7.97 2.07
CA SER A 329 9.84 -7.41 1.25
C SER A 329 8.62 -8.32 1.32
N THR A 330 7.52 -7.80 1.87
CA THR A 330 6.24 -8.52 1.89
C THR A 330 5.69 -8.79 0.49
N LYS A 331 6.22 -8.09 -0.53
CA LYS A 331 5.91 -8.35 -1.94
C LYS A 331 6.36 -9.73 -2.43
N SER A 332 7.24 -10.41 -1.69
CA SER A 332 7.53 -11.83 -1.93
C SER A 332 6.27 -12.70 -1.82
N MET A 333 5.32 -12.31 -0.97
CA MET A 333 4.04 -12.99 -0.72
C MET A 333 2.87 -12.37 -1.47
N THR A 334 2.80 -11.02 -1.53
CA THR A 334 1.67 -10.29 -2.09
C THR A 334 1.78 -10.02 -3.59
N GLY A 335 2.98 -10.08 -4.16
CA GLY A 335 3.27 -9.35 -5.39
C GLY A 335 3.28 -7.84 -5.15
N HIS A 336 3.27 -7.07 -6.21
CA HIS A 336 3.28 -5.61 -6.12
C HIS A 336 1.86 -5.05 -6.17
N GLU A 337 1.38 -4.57 -5.05
CA GLU A 337 0.04 -3.99 -4.86
C GLU A 337 -0.06 -2.54 -5.38
N CYS A 338 0.90 -2.10 -6.18
CA CYS A 338 0.96 -0.82 -6.88
C CYS A 338 0.63 0.39 -5.97
N TRP A 339 -0.50 1.07 -6.26
CA TRP A 339 -0.90 2.31 -5.55
C TRP A 339 -1.30 2.06 -4.09
N MET A 340 -1.70 0.84 -3.77
CA MET A 340 -2.02 0.40 -2.42
C MET A 340 -0.77 0.11 -1.58
N ALA A 341 0.35 -0.33 -2.21
CA ALA A 341 1.48 -1.01 -1.56
C ALA A 341 1.98 -0.33 -0.28
N GLY A 342 2.23 0.99 -0.31
CA GLY A 342 2.76 1.69 0.88
C GLY A 342 1.78 1.74 2.05
N ALA A 343 0.47 1.65 1.79
CA ALA A 343 -0.55 1.58 2.85
C ALA A 343 -0.68 0.15 3.41
N SER A 344 -0.68 -0.87 2.55
CA SER A 344 -0.70 -2.27 3.00
C SER A 344 0.55 -2.62 3.79
N GLU A 345 1.72 -2.18 3.34
CA GLU A 345 2.99 -2.40 4.03
C GLU A 345 3.06 -1.74 5.41
N ALA A 346 2.40 -0.57 5.58
CA ALA A 346 2.21 0.02 6.90
C ALA A 346 1.32 -0.86 7.78
N VAL A 347 0.20 -1.39 7.27
CA VAL A 347 -0.67 -2.34 7.99
C VAL A 347 0.10 -3.62 8.33
N TYR A 348 0.82 -4.22 7.38
CA TYR A 348 1.65 -5.42 7.61
C TYR A 348 2.70 -5.16 8.70
N SER A 349 3.39 -4.03 8.64
CA SER A 349 4.39 -3.64 9.62
C SER A 349 3.81 -3.49 11.03
N ILE A 350 2.61 -2.90 11.16
CA ILE A 350 1.93 -2.75 12.44
C ILE A 350 1.47 -4.12 12.98
N LEU A 351 0.94 -5.01 12.12
CA LEU A 351 0.59 -6.38 12.52
C LEU A 351 1.81 -7.15 13.05
N MET A 352 2.94 -7.06 12.36
CA MET A 352 4.21 -7.66 12.81
C MET A 352 4.67 -7.04 14.14
N MET A 353 4.61 -5.72 14.28
CA MET A 353 4.99 -4.99 15.49
C MET A 353 4.13 -5.34 16.70
N GLN A 354 2.82 -5.53 16.50
CA GLN A 354 1.88 -5.89 17.57
C GLN A 354 2.01 -7.35 18.03
N ASN A 355 2.52 -8.22 17.16
CA ASN A 355 2.62 -9.65 17.40
C ASN A 355 4.08 -10.17 17.49
N ASP A 356 5.05 -9.26 17.59
CA ASP A 356 6.47 -9.53 17.83
C ASP A 356 7.07 -10.55 16.86
N PHE A 357 6.89 -10.35 15.56
CA PHE A 357 7.54 -11.15 14.52
C PHE A 357 7.89 -10.31 13.28
N VAL A 358 8.82 -10.81 12.47
CA VAL A 358 9.11 -10.34 11.11
C VAL A 358 8.69 -11.41 10.11
N ALA A 359 7.86 -11.03 9.16
CA ALA A 359 7.44 -11.90 8.07
C ALA A 359 8.61 -12.21 7.13
N PRO A 360 8.69 -13.44 6.58
CA PRO A 360 9.82 -13.84 5.76
C PRO A 360 9.82 -13.16 4.39
N ASN A 361 11.01 -12.91 3.86
CA ASN A 361 11.23 -12.68 2.44
C ASN A 361 11.29 -14.05 1.75
N ILE A 362 10.13 -14.60 1.40
CA ILE A 362 10.05 -15.92 0.77
C ILE A 362 10.71 -15.92 -0.62
N ASN A 363 11.09 -17.10 -1.10
CA ASN A 363 11.69 -17.32 -2.43
C ASN A 363 13.09 -16.71 -2.62
N PHE A 364 13.76 -16.30 -1.55
CA PHE A 364 15.15 -15.91 -1.62
C PHE A 364 16.05 -17.17 -1.45
N GLU A 365 16.58 -17.63 -2.57
CA GLU A 365 17.41 -18.86 -2.64
C GLU A 365 18.87 -18.56 -3.00
N HIS A 366 19.09 -17.57 -3.88
CA HIS A 366 20.39 -17.24 -4.42
C HIS A 366 20.69 -15.74 -4.24
N PRO A 367 21.64 -15.38 -3.37
CA PRO A 367 22.08 -14.00 -3.26
C PRO A 367 22.84 -13.53 -4.51
N ASP A 368 22.77 -12.23 -4.77
CA ASP A 368 23.67 -11.52 -5.67
C ASP A 368 24.67 -10.65 -4.87
N GLU A 369 25.60 -9.97 -5.53
CA GLU A 369 26.63 -9.13 -4.91
C GLU A 369 26.09 -7.95 -4.09
N TYR A 370 24.81 -7.59 -4.25
CA TYR A 370 24.13 -6.53 -3.53
C TYR A 370 23.35 -7.09 -2.35
N SER A 371 22.56 -8.13 -2.57
CA SER A 371 21.68 -8.72 -1.58
C SER A 371 22.40 -9.55 -0.51
N GLU A 372 23.60 -10.10 -0.80
CA GLU A 372 24.43 -10.80 0.18
C GLU A 372 24.86 -9.91 1.37
N LYS A 373 24.78 -8.58 1.21
CA LYS A 373 25.13 -7.58 2.23
C LYS A 373 23.95 -7.25 3.17
N LEU A 374 22.76 -7.73 2.86
CA LEU A 374 21.54 -7.44 3.59
C LEU A 374 21.26 -8.50 4.67
N ASN A 375 20.70 -8.08 5.79
CA ASN A 375 20.23 -8.97 6.84
C ASN A 375 18.79 -9.42 6.55
N LEU A 376 18.61 -10.23 5.48
CA LEU A 376 17.28 -10.67 5.04
C LEU A 376 16.69 -11.71 5.99
N ALA A 377 15.45 -11.49 6.43
CA ALA A 377 14.64 -12.47 7.13
C ALA A 377 14.08 -13.48 6.12
N ILE A 378 14.76 -14.57 5.86
CA ILE A 378 14.34 -15.61 4.90
C ILE A 378 13.36 -16.63 5.49
N THR A 379 13.19 -16.61 6.80
CA THR A 379 12.17 -17.32 7.56
C THR A 379 11.50 -16.34 8.52
N THR A 380 10.35 -16.68 9.06
CA THR A 380 9.72 -15.89 10.12
C THR A 380 10.66 -15.79 11.31
N VAL A 381 10.87 -14.57 11.81
CA VAL A 381 11.73 -14.28 12.96
C VAL A 381 10.89 -13.73 14.09
N GLU A 382 10.80 -14.45 15.20
CA GLU A 382 10.14 -13.97 16.41
C GLU A 382 11.06 -12.98 17.14
N THR A 383 10.65 -11.72 17.19
CA THR A 383 11.42 -10.64 17.84
C THR A 383 10.54 -9.44 18.12
N GLU A 384 10.81 -8.73 19.22
CA GLU A 384 10.13 -7.46 19.52
C GLU A 384 10.54 -6.40 18.49
N LEU A 385 9.55 -5.70 17.95
CA LEU A 385 9.73 -4.60 17.00
C LEU A 385 9.24 -3.29 17.63
N ASN A 386 10.15 -2.36 17.85
CA ASN A 386 9.85 -1.05 18.39
C ASN A 386 9.84 0.05 17.32
N LEU A 387 10.71 -0.06 16.34
CA LEU A 387 10.89 0.91 15.25
C LEU A 387 10.98 0.20 13.90
N VAL A 388 10.10 0.57 13.01
CA VAL A 388 10.03 0.00 11.65
C VAL A 388 10.16 1.12 10.63
N LEU A 389 10.98 0.90 9.60
CA LEU A 389 11.06 1.73 8.40
C LEU A 389 10.31 1.04 7.25
N SER A 390 9.37 1.72 6.62
CA SER A 390 8.65 1.21 5.45
C SER A 390 8.96 2.07 4.23
N ASN A 391 9.47 1.46 3.17
CA ASN A 391 9.92 2.12 1.95
C ASN A 391 8.93 1.95 0.80
N SER A 392 8.73 3.00 0.02
CA SER A 392 7.96 2.97 -1.23
C SER A 392 8.64 3.84 -2.29
N PHE A 393 9.06 3.22 -3.39
CA PHE A 393 9.77 3.89 -4.49
C PHE A 393 9.01 3.70 -5.80
N GLY A 394 8.54 4.79 -6.39
CA GLY A 394 7.63 4.76 -7.54
C GLY A 394 8.29 5.18 -8.85
N PHE A 395 7.69 4.78 -9.96
CA PHE A 395 8.01 5.33 -11.27
C PHE A 395 7.90 6.87 -11.26
N GLY A 396 8.67 7.54 -12.13
CA GLY A 396 8.84 8.98 -12.06
C GLY A 396 9.84 9.41 -10.98
N GLY A 397 10.41 8.45 -10.23
CA GLY A 397 11.41 8.70 -9.20
C GLY A 397 10.83 9.29 -7.92
N THR A 398 9.54 9.13 -7.67
CA THR A 398 8.91 9.52 -6.41
C THR A 398 9.22 8.50 -5.33
N ASN A 399 9.81 8.95 -4.23
CA ASN A 399 10.24 8.10 -3.12
C ASN A 399 9.59 8.54 -1.82
N SER A 400 9.16 7.58 -1.03
CA SER A 400 8.59 7.77 0.30
C SER A 400 9.20 6.77 1.28
N ALA A 401 9.43 7.23 2.52
CA ALA A 401 9.81 6.39 3.64
C ALA A 401 9.03 6.81 4.88
N LEU A 402 8.47 5.85 5.59
CA LEU A 402 7.71 6.06 6.84
C LEU A 402 8.46 5.41 8.00
N VAL A 403 8.56 6.11 9.13
CA VAL A 403 9.02 5.51 10.39
C VAL A 403 7.81 5.30 11.29
N LEU A 404 7.55 4.04 11.60
CA LEU A 404 6.51 3.59 12.52
C LEU A 404 7.13 3.19 13.85
N LYS A 405 6.45 3.51 14.94
CA LYS A 405 6.92 3.22 16.30
C LYS A 405 5.85 2.48 17.08
N LYS A 406 6.25 1.41 17.79
CA LYS A 406 5.39 0.68 18.71
C LYS A 406 4.91 1.65 19.80
N PHE A 407 3.59 1.72 19.98
CA PHE A 407 3.04 2.55 21.04
C PHE A 407 3.33 1.90 22.40
N LYS A 408 3.86 2.69 23.30
CA LYS A 408 4.03 2.35 24.71
C LYS A 408 3.39 3.47 25.53
N GLU A 409 2.51 3.12 26.48
CA GLU A 409 1.83 4.06 27.38
C GLU A 409 2.81 4.90 28.20
#